data_2d1e4b41faefe8a4fc457d2d7a9df46d
#
_entry.id   2d1e4b41faefe8a4fc457d2d7a9df46d
#
_cell.length_a   1.000
_cell.length_b   1.000
_cell.length_c   1.000
_cell.angle_alpha   90.00
_cell.angle_beta   90.00
_cell.angle_gamma   90.00
#
_symmetry.space_group_name_H-M   'P 1'
#
loop_
_entity.id
_entity.type
_entity.pdbx_description
1 polymer ?
#
loop_
_entity_poly.entity_id
_entity_poly.type
_entity_poly.pdbx_seq_one_letter_code
_entity_poly.pdbx_strand_id
1 'polypeptide(L)'
;MTTPTSALEPWPETVEWRPVSRDLIWVELISLASFMIFVYAGLIVAWALTGHWIFGLALAAAVVLTAWRVTVIFRAVKAWGYAERDNDLLVRHGLLVRRLSIVPYARMQFVDVTAGPLERAFGLASVQLHTAAAATDAKIPGLPPDEASRLRDRLTALGEDRAEGL
;
A
#
# COMPACT_ATOMS: atom_id res chain seq x y z
N MET A 1 -7.81 9.33 35.25
CA MET A 1 -6.36 9.47 34.99
C MET A 1 -6.07 8.72 33.71
N THR A 2 -6.13 9.42 32.58
CA THR A 2 -5.78 8.86 31.26
C THR A 2 -4.26 8.78 31.18
N THR A 3 -3.73 7.59 31.11
CA THR A 3 -2.31 7.35 30.81
C THR A 3 -1.95 8.07 29.51
N PRO A 4 -0.90 8.90 29.48
CA PRO A 4 -0.48 9.52 28.24
C PRO A 4 -0.10 8.42 27.27
N THR A 5 -0.81 8.36 26.14
CA THR A 5 -0.48 7.52 25.00
C THR A 5 1.00 7.68 24.69
N SER A 6 1.72 6.59 24.63
CA SER A 6 3.16 6.57 24.39
C SER A 6 3.50 7.47 23.20
N ALA A 7 4.39 8.45 23.41
CA ALA A 7 4.87 9.35 22.35
C ALA A 7 5.55 8.61 21.18
N LEU A 8 5.69 7.29 21.28
CA LEU A 8 6.22 6.38 20.28
C LEU A 8 5.14 5.71 19.41
N GLU A 9 3.85 5.91 19.73
CA GLU A 9 2.75 5.44 18.89
C GLU A 9 2.29 6.53 17.93
N PRO A 10 2.65 6.43 16.64
CA PRO A 10 2.29 7.45 15.65
C PRO A 10 0.80 7.40 15.24
N TRP A 11 0.01 6.49 15.83
CA TRP A 11 -1.39 6.29 15.46
C TRP A 11 -2.33 6.92 16.49
N PRO A 12 -3.20 7.87 16.12
CA PRO A 12 -4.23 8.37 17.02
C PRO A 12 -5.22 7.23 17.35
N GLU A 13 -5.34 6.86 18.63
CA GLU A 13 -6.30 5.83 19.09
C GLU A 13 -7.76 6.28 18.97
N THR A 14 -7.99 7.57 18.86
CA THR A 14 -9.33 8.19 18.81
C THR A 14 -9.98 8.14 17.42
N VAL A 15 -9.33 7.49 16.44
CA VAL A 15 -9.75 7.51 15.04
C VAL A 15 -10.19 6.10 14.61
N GLU A 16 -11.32 6.00 13.93
CA GLU A 16 -11.82 4.75 13.37
C GLU A 16 -11.03 4.38 12.09
N TRP A 17 -10.10 3.45 12.26
CA TRP A 17 -9.25 2.99 11.16
C TRP A 17 -9.96 1.94 10.31
N ARG A 18 -10.05 2.20 9.02
CA ARG A 18 -10.53 1.25 8.01
C ARG A 18 -9.34 0.52 7.38
N PRO A 19 -9.30 -0.83 7.45
CA PRO A 19 -8.25 -1.60 6.80
C PRO A 19 -8.48 -1.68 5.29
N VAL A 20 -7.42 -1.91 4.53
CA VAL A 20 -7.50 -2.27 3.10
C VAL A 20 -7.95 -3.73 2.93
N SER A 21 -8.40 -4.10 1.72
CA SER A 21 -8.83 -5.49 1.44
C SER A 21 -7.67 -6.47 1.62
N ARG A 22 -7.99 -7.65 2.16
CA ARG A 22 -7.03 -8.76 2.27
C ARG A 22 -6.68 -9.36 0.90
N ASP A 23 -7.53 -9.16 -0.11
CA ASP A 23 -7.30 -9.66 -1.47
C ASP A 23 -6.09 -8.99 -2.12
N LEU A 24 -5.67 -7.82 -1.60
CA LEU A 24 -4.41 -7.18 -1.98
C LEU A 24 -3.19 -8.11 -1.76
N ILE A 25 -3.25 -9.01 -0.77
CA ILE A 25 -2.20 -10.01 -0.54
C ILE A 25 -2.00 -10.89 -1.78
N TRP A 26 -3.10 -11.34 -2.41
CA TRP A 26 -3.03 -12.19 -3.60
C TRP A 26 -2.46 -11.43 -4.79
N VAL A 27 -2.83 -10.17 -4.98
CA VAL A 27 -2.25 -9.31 -6.03
C VAL A 27 -0.74 -9.20 -5.87
N GLU A 28 -0.26 -8.92 -4.66
CA GLU A 28 1.16 -8.82 -4.35
C GLU A 28 1.90 -10.17 -4.50
N LEU A 29 1.28 -11.27 -4.05
CA LEU A 29 1.87 -12.61 -4.17
C LEU A 29 1.99 -13.06 -5.63
N ILE A 30 0.97 -12.83 -6.46
CA ILE A 30 1.00 -13.18 -7.89
C ILE A 30 2.04 -12.32 -8.61
N SER A 31 2.12 -11.05 -8.28
CA SER A 31 3.14 -10.14 -8.83
C SER A 31 4.55 -10.62 -8.47
N LEU A 32 4.78 -10.98 -7.21
CA LEU A 32 6.04 -11.57 -6.75
C LEU A 32 6.34 -12.89 -7.45
N ALA A 33 5.37 -13.80 -7.53
CA ALA A 33 5.53 -15.10 -8.16
C ALA A 33 5.88 -14.97 -9.65
N SER A 34 5.19 -14.08 -10.37
CA SER A 34 5.47 -13.80 -11.79
C SER A 34 6.91 -13.34 -12.00
N PHE A 35 7.42 -12.44 -11.15
CA PHE A 35 8.81 -12.00 -11.23
C PHE A 35 9.79 -13.12 -10.86
N MET A 36 9.52 -13.85 -9.78
CA MET A 36 10.41 -14.93 -9.30
C MET A 36 10.51 -16.12 -10.26
N ILE A 37 9.49 -16.42 -11.07
CA ILE A 37 9.55 -17.46 -12.12
C ILE A 37 10.72 -17.18 -13.08
N PHE A 38 10.88 -15.94 -13.53
CA PHE A 38 11.99 -15.57 -14.43
C PHE A 38 13.34 -15.65 -13.74
N VAL A 39 13.43 -15.23 -12.49
CA VAL A 39 14.66 -15.29 -11.69
C VAL A 39 15.10 -16.75 -11.49
N TYR A 40 14.17 -17.61 -11.06
CA TYR A 40 14.47 -19.01 -10.85
C TYR A 40 14.83 -19.74 -12.16
N ALA A 41 14.08 -19.48 -13.24
CA ALA A 41 14.38 -20.07 -14.55
C ALA A 41 15.80 -19.66 -15.02
N GLY A 42 16.15 -18.39 -14.90
CA GLY A 42 17.49 -17.89 -15.25
C GLY A 42 18.61 -18.53 -14.43
N LEU A 43 18.43 -18.64 -13.11
CA LEU A 43 19.43 -19.26 -12.23
C LEU A 43 19.58 -20.76 -12.48
N ILE A 44 18.49 -21.49 -12.73
CA ILE A 44 18.51 -22.91 -13.05
C ILE A 44 19.22 -23.16 -14.38
N VAL A 45 18.91 -22.40 -15.41
CA VAL A 45 19.54 -22.50 -16.73
C VAL A 45 21.04 -22.19 -16.62
N ALA A 46 21.41 -21.10 -15.92
CA ALA A 46 22.79 -20.75 -15.72
C ALA A 46 23.57 -21.85 -14.97
N TRP A 47 22.94 -22.45 -13.95
CA TRP A 47 23.54 -23.57 -13.23
C TRP A 47 23.73 -24.81 -14.10
N ALA A 48 22.69 -25.15 -14.88
CA ALA A 48 22.75 -26.30 -15.78
C ALA A 48 23.82 -26.16 -16.86
N LEU A 49 24.02 -24.95 -17.40
CA LEU A 49 25.01 -24.69 -18.45
C LEU A 49 26.45 -24.59 -17.95
N THR A 50 26.65 -24.05 -16.76
CA THR A 50 28.00 -23.77 -16.24
C THR A 50 28.52 -24.79 -15.24
N GLY A 51 27.62 -25.51 -14.55
CA GLY A 51 27.93 -26.41 -13.44
C GLY A 51 28.53 -25.73 -12.20
N HIS A 52 28.60 -24.38 -12.18
CA HIS A 52 29.19 -23.64 -11.06
C HIS A 52 28.28 -23.64 -9.82
N TRP A 53 28.83 -24.08 -8.70
CA TRP A 53 28.14 -24.12 -7.41
C TRP A 53 27.57 -22.77 -6.94
N ILE A 54 28.14 -21.66 -7.43
CA ILE A 54 27.66 -20.29 -7.12
C ILE A 54 26.19 -20.10 -7.48
N PHE A 55 25.74 -20.66 -8.62
CA PHE A 55 24.34 -20.55 -9.05
C PHE A 55 23.41 -21.38 -8.14
N GLY A 56 23.88 -22.50 -7.62
CA GLY A 56 23.15 -23.27 -6.60
C GLY A 56 22.99 -22.48 -5.29
N LEU A 57 24.06 -21.81 -4.86
CA LEU A 57 24.00 -20.92 -3.68
C LEU A 57 23.07 -19.72 -3.92
N ALA A 58 23.15 -19.10 -5.11
CA ALA A 58 22.25 -17.99 -5.49
C ALA A 58 20.78 -18.43 -5.51
N LEU A 59 20.50 -19.65 -5.99
CA LEU A 59 19.16 -20.22 -5.99
C LEU A 59 18.66 -20.41 -4.55
N ALA A 60 19.46 -20.97 -3.67
CA ALA A 60 19.11 -21.13 -2.26
C ALA A 60 18.84 -19.78 -1.58
N ALA A 61 19.68 -18.77 -1.85
CA ALA A 61 19.48 -17.42 -1.34
C ALA A 61 18.17 -16.79 -1.88
N ALA A 62 17.86 -17.00 -3.16
CA ALA A 62 16.63 -16.50 -3.76
C ALA A 62 15.38 -17.14 -3.12
N VAL A 63 15.42 -18.43 -2.78
CA VAL A 63 14.33 -19.11 -2.06
C VAL A 63 14.13 -18.50 -0.67
N VAL A 64 15.20 -18.29 0.10
CA VAL A 64 15.12 -17.66 1.43
C VAL A 64 14.56 -16.25 1.35
N LEU A 65 15.04 -15.45 0.39
CA LEU A 65 14.55 -14.10 0.18
C LEU A 65 13.06 -14.06 -0.24
N THR A 66 12.64 -15.01 -1.08
CA THR A 66 11.22 -15.13 -1.46
C THR A 66 10.35 -15.46 -0.26
N ALA A 67 10.74 -16.42 0.56
CA ALA A 67 10.02 -16.79 1.78
C ALA A 67 9.92 -15.61 2.76
N TRP A 68 11.02 -14.85 2.91
CA TRP A 68 11.01 -13.63 3.72
C TRP A 68 10.07 -12.56 3.11
N ARG A 69 10.13 -12.31 1.79
CA ARG A 69 9.22 -11.36 1.10
C ARG A 69 7.76 -11.73 1.26
N VAL A 70 7.41 -13.00 1.18
CA VAL A 70 6.04 -13.48 1.42
C VAL A 70 5.57 -13.07 2.82
N THR A 71 6.38 -13.33 3.85
CA THR A 71 6.02 -12.92 5.23
C THR A 71 5.89 -11.40 5.38
N VAL A 72 6.74 -10.64 4.69
CA VAL A 72 6.67 -9.17 4.68
C VAL A 72 5.38 -8.69 4.01
N ILE A 73 4.95 -9.29 2.89
CA ILE A 73 3.69 -8.94 2.20
C ILE A 73 2.49 -9.11 3.15
N PHE A 74 2.35 -10.26 3.80
CA PHE A 74 1.26 -10.51 4.75
C PHE A 74 1.20 -9.48 5.88
N ARG A 75 2.36 -9.11 6.40
CA ARG A 75 2.44 -8.13 7.49
C ARG A 75 2.24 -6.70 7.00
N ALA A 76 2.75 -6.36 5.81
CA ALA A 76 2.63 -5.04 5.23
C ALA A 76 1.17 -4.70 4.90
N VAL A 77 0.43 -5.61 4.26
CA VAL A 77 -0.99 -5.38 3.95
C VAL A 77 -1.80 -5.16 5.22
N LYS A 78 -1.53 -5.91 6.30
CA LYS A 78 -2.20 -5.70 7.59
C LYS A 78 -1.87 -4.36 8.25
N ALA A 79 -0.72 -3.76 7.92
CA ALA A 79 -0.31 -2.48 8.46
C ALA A 79 -0.95 -1.28 7.74
N TRP A 80 -1.54 -1.50 6.54
CA TRP A 80 -2.26 -0.46 5.83
C TRP A 80 -3.60 -0.15 6.49
N GLY A 81 -3.93 1.12 6.53
CA GLY A 81 -5.24 1.59 6.96
C GLY A 81 -5.41 3.06 6.66
N TYR A 82 -6.65 3.48 6.54
CA TYR A 82 -6.99 4.89 6.35
C TYR A 82 -8.13 5.29 7.28
N ALA A 83 -8.26 6.57 7.52
CA ALA A 83 -9.34 7.12 8.33
C ALA A 83 -9.72 8.52 7.82
N GLU A 84 -11.00 8.72 7.67
CA GLU A 84 -11.59 9.98 7.24
C GLU A 84 -11.94 10.81 8.49
N ARG A 85 -11.43 12.04 8.56
CA ARG A 85 -11.83 13.02 9.57
C ARG A 85 -12.51 14.21 8.90
N ASP A 86 -12.99 15.15 9.70
CA ASP A 86 -13.73 16.31 9.17
C ASP A 86 -12.87 17.24 8.30
N ASN A 87 -11.56 17.31 8.55
CA ASN A 87 -10.65 18.25 7.91
C ASN A 87 -9.51 17.62 7.12
N ASP A 88 -9.24 16.34 7.35
CA ASP A 88 -8.10 15.65 6.76
C ASP A 88 -8.35 14.15 6.59
N LEU A 89 -7.61 13.54 5.67
CA LEU A 89 -7.51 12.11 5.50
C LEU A 89 -6.21 11.62 6.13
N LEU A 90 -6.33 10.62 6.96
CA LEU A 90 -5.19 9.92 7.55
C LEU A 90 -4.94 8.62 6.79
N VAL A 91 -3.70 8.40 6.37
CA VAL A 91 -3.27 7.14 5.75
C VAL A 91 -2.06 6.59 6.52
N ARG A 92 -2.22 5.42 7.08
CA ARG A 92 -1.14 4.71 7.77
C ARG A 92 -0.62 3.56 6.93
N HIS A 93 0.69 3.39 6.92
CA HIS A 93 1.34 2.26 6.29
C HIS A 93 2.74 2.04 6.86
N GLY A 94 3.36 0.93 6.46
CA GLY A 94 4.73 0.59 6.79
C GLY A 94 4.86 -0.39 7.94
N LEU A 95 5.82 -1.29 7.80
CA LEU A 95 6.08 -2.40 8.70
C LEU A 95 7.24 -2.12 9.66
N LEU A 96 8.41 -1.77 9.10
CA LEU A 96 9.62 -1.43 9.86
C LEU A 96 9.63 0.05 10.24
N VAL A 97 9.30 0.89 9.29
CA VAL A 97 9.12 2.31 9.52
C VAL A 97 7.64 2.62 9.38
N ARG A 98 7.00 2.90 10.51
CA ARG A 98 5.60 3.30 10.53
C ARG A 98 5.48 4.71 9.99
N ARG A 99 4.65 4.90 8.98
CA ARG A 99 4.37 6.19 8.35
C ARG A 99 2.90 6.53 8.52
N LEU A 100 2.66 7.78 8.88
CA LEU A 100 1.33 8.39 8.92
C LEU A 100 1.35 9.59 7.99
N SER A 101 0.60 9.50 6.91
CA SER A 101 0.36 10.64 6.02
C SER A 101 -0.94 11.31 6.45
N ILE A 102 -0.88 12.61 6.71
CA ILE A 102 -2.05 13.45 7.02
C ILE A 102 -2.24 14.38 5.83
N VAL A 103 -3.34 14.22 5.12
CA VAL A 103 -3.66 14.99 3.92
C VAL A 103 -4.83 15.92 4.22
N PRO A 104 -4.59 17.22 4.46
CA PRO A 104 -5.67 18.20 4.62
C PRO A 104 -6.46 18.35 3.32
N TYR A 105 -7.78 18.33 3.38
CA TYR A 105 -8.65 18.46 2.19
C TYR A 105 -8.42 19.77 1.44
N ALA A 106 -8.15 20.86 2.14
CA ALA A 106 -7.83 22.16 1.54
C ALA A 106 -6.54 22.21 0.71
N ARG A 107 -5.68 21.16 0.78
CA ARG A 107 -4.44 21.08 0.01
C ARG A 107 -4.49 20.06 -1.11
N MET A 108 -5.60 19.34 -1.25
CA MET A 108 -5.79 18.38 -2.34
C MET A 108 -6.00 19.13 -3.66
N GLN A 109 -5.40 18.60 -4.72
CA GLN A 109 -5.59 19.10 -6.08
C GLN A 109 -6.56 18.22 -6.85
N PHE A 110 -6.33 16.92 -6.85
CA PHE A 110 -7.22 15.95 -7.46
C PHE A 110 -7.03 14.56 -6.86
N VAL A 111 -8.02 13.72 -7.06
CA VAL A 111 -8.05 12.34 -6.58
C VAL A 111 -8.22 11.40 -7.77
N ASP A 112 -7.26 10.50 -7.97
CA ASP A 112 -7.30 9.48 -9.00
C ASP A 112 -7.71 8.13 -8.43
N VAL A 113 -8.51 7.39 -9.20
CA VAL A 113 -8.81 5.98 -8.94
C VAL A 113 -8.21 5.16 -10.07
N THR A 114 -7.28 4.30 -9.74
CA THR A 114 -6.59 3.42 -10.69
C THR A 114 -6.81 1.96 -10.32
N ALA A 115 -6.88 1.10 -11.33
CA ALA A 115 -6.92 -0.35 -11.12
C ALA A 115 -6.07 -1.03 -12.19
N GLY A 116 -4.97 -1.63 -11.77
CA GLY A 116 -4.11 -2.45 -12.62
C GLY A 116 -4.82 -3.74 -13.08
N PRO A 117 -4.24 -4.48 -14.04
CA PRO A 117 -4.85 -5.73 -14.53
C PRO A 117 -5.12 -6.75 -13.42
N LEU A 118 -4.16 -6.94 -12.53
CA LEU A 118 -4.31 -7.86 -11.38
C LEU A 118 -5.32 -7.31 -10.37
N GLU A 119 -5.26 -6.02 -10.03
CA GLU A 119 -6.22 -5.41 -9.11
C GLU A 119 -7.65 -5.60 -9.62
N ARG A 120 -7.89 -5.36 -10.93
CA ARG A 120 -9.21 -5.59 -11.56
C ARG A 120 -9.66 -7.04 -11.49
N ALA A 121 -8.74 -8.00 -11.70
CA ALA A 121 -9.05 -9.43 -11.62
C ALA A 121 -9.51 -9.85 -10.20
N PHE A 122 -9.03 -9.15 -9.16
CA PHE A 122 -9.43 -9.37 -7.77
C PHE A 122 -10.49 -8.38 -7.25
N GLY A 123 -11.09 -7.58 -8.17
CA GLY A 123 -12.09 -6.60 -7.78
C GLY A 123 -11.53 -5.53 -6.84
N LEU A 124 -10.33 -5.05 -7.10
CA LEU A 124 -9.65 -4.03 -6.31
C LEU A 124 -9.33 -2.80 -7.15
N ALA A 125 -9.22 -1.67 -6.47
CA ALA A 125 -8.75 -0.40 -6.99
C ALA A 125 -7.83 0.29 -5.97
N SER A 126 -7.02 1.22 -6.46
CA SER A 126 -6.16 2.09 -5.65
C SER A 126 -6.64 3.53 -5.78
N VAL A 127 -6.76 4.23 -4.67
CA VAL A 127 -7.04 5.68 -4.63
C VAL A 127 -5.73 6.41 -4.40
N GLN A 128 -5.42 7.38 -5.26
CA GLN A 128 -4.23 8.22 -5.15
C GLN A 128 -4.65 9.68 -5.01
N LEU A 129 -4.17 10.31 -3.96
CA LEU A 129 -4.40 11.72 -3.67
C LEU A 129 -3.17 12.51 -4.09
N HIS A 130 -3.40 13.51 -4.92
CA HIS A 130 -2.37 14.45 -5.33
C HIS A 130 -2.57 15.78 -4.61
N THR A 131 -1.48 16.30 -4.08
CA THR A 131 -1.47 17.56 -3.34
C THR A 131 -0.55 18.58 -4.02
N ALA A 132 -0.64 19.84 -3.63
CA ALA A 132 0.24 20.88 -4.16
C ALA A 132 1.74 20.64 -3.90
N ALA A 133 2.08 19.77 -2.95
CA ALA A 133 3.43 19.34 -2.67
C ALA A 133 3.51 17.81 -2.83
N ALA A 134 4.17 17.32 -3.86
CA ALA A 134 4.30 15.87 -4.15
C ALA A 134 4.80 15.03 -2.96
N ALA A 135 5.52 15.64 -2.02
CA ALA A 135 5.96 14.97 -0.79
C ALA A 135 4.81 14.60 0.17
N THR A 136 3.61 15.17 -0.04
CA THR A 136 2.41 14.91 0.77
C THR A 136 1.37 14.07 0.02
N ASP A 137 1.67 13.58 -1.18
CA ASP A 137 0.82 12.66 -1.90
C ASP A 137 0.61 11.38 -1.09
N ALA A 138 -0.60 10.86 -1.14
CA ALA A 138 -0.96 9.65 -0.44
C ALA A 138 -1.63 8.65 -1.38
N LYS A 139 -1.34 7.36 -1.17
CA LYS A 139 -1.96 6.27 -1.91
C LYS A 139 -2.62 5.30 -0.94
N ILE A 140 -3.84 4.86 -1.26
CA ILE A 140 -4.57 3.82 -0.54
C ILE A 140 -4.81 2.68 -1.53
N PRO A 141 -4.02 1.59 -1.47
CA PRO A 141 -4.18 0.46 -2.37
C PRO A 141 -5.27 -0.50 -1.87
N GLY A 142 -5.79 -1.33 -2.78
CA GLY A 142 -6.58 -2.50 -2.42
C GLY A 142 -7.94 -2.19 -1.81
N LEU A 143 -8.63 -1.18 -2.29
CA LEU A 143 -10.02 -0.91 -1.95
C LEU A 143 -10.97 -1.61 -2.91
N PRO A 144 -12.17 -2.05 -2.47
CA PRO A 144 -13.24 -2.40 -3.39
C PRO A 144 -13.59 -1.22 -4.30
N PRO A 145 -13.96 -1.43 -5.58
CA PRO A 145 -14.25 -0.34 -6.53
C PRO A 145 -15.31 0.63 -6.06
N ASP A 146 -16.35 0.13 -5.40
CA ASP A 146 -17.43 0.95 -4.85
C ASP A 146 -16.92 1.87 -3.74
N GLU A 147 -16.07 1.34 -2.86
CA GLU A 147 -15.45 2.10 -1.77
C GLU A 147 -14.46 3.14 -2.31
N ALA A 148 -13.67 2.77 -3.32
CA ALA A 148 -12.75 3.67 -4.00
C ALA A 148 -13.49 4.84 -4.67
N SER A 149 -14.61 4.55 -5.35
CA SER A 149 -15.45 5.57 -5.99
C SER A 149 -16.11 6.47 -4.95
N ARG A 150 -16.70 5.89 -3.89
CA ARG A 150 -17.28 6.63 -2.76
C ARG A 150 -16.26 7.57 -2.12
N LEU A 151 -15.06 7.06 -1.86
CA LEU A 151 -13.99 7.84 -1.25
C LEU A 151 -13.56 9.00 -2.15
N ARG A 152 -13.35 8.75 -3.45
CA ARG A 152 -13.03 9.79 -4.43
C ARG A 152 -14.07 10.89 -4.42
N ASP A 153 -15.35 10.53 -4.58
CA ASP A 153 -16.43 11.51 -4.71
C ASP A 153 -16.56 12.37 -3.45
N ARG A 154 -16.44 11.73 -2.27
CA ARG A 154 -16.46 12.43 -0.99
C ARG A 154 -15.26 13.37 -0.82
N LEU A 155 -14.05 12.92 -1.16
CA LEU A 155 -12.85 13.74 -1.06
C LEU A 155 -12.87 14.92 -2.03
N THR A 156 -13.39 14.73 -3.24
CA THR A 156 -13.55 15.80 -4.23
C THR A 156 -14.51 16.86 -3.72
N ALA A 157 -15.68 16.46 -3.23
CA ALA A 157 -16.66 17.40 -2.66
C ALA A 157 -16.09 18.19 -1.48
N LEU A 158 -15.38 17.53 -0.55
CA LEU A 158 -14.75 18.20 0.60
C LEU A 158 -13.60 19.13 0.18
N GLY A 159 -12.90 18.81 -0.91
CA GLY A 159 -11.86 19.68 -1.47
C GLY A 159 -12.44 20.96 -2.09
N GLU A 160 -13.54 20.84 -2.84
CA GLU A 160 -14.24 21.97 -3.46
C GLU A 160 -14.85 22.91 -2.40
N ASP A 161 -15.61 22.37 -1.43
CA ASP A 161 -16.21 23.15 -0.34
C ASP A 161 -15.17 23.97 0.44
N ARG A 162 -13.95 23.44 0.61
CA ARG A 162 -12.89 24.13 1.34
C ARG A 162 -12.12 25.15 0.49
N ALA A 163 -12.07 24.95 -0.84
CA ALA A 163 -11.48 25.92 -1.76
C ALA A 163 -12.37 27.15 -1.93
N GLU A 164 -13.70 26.99 -1.85
CA GLU A 164 -14.66 28.10 -1.94
C GLU A 164 -14.79 28.90 -0.63
N GLY A 165 -14.39 28.32 0.49
CA GLY A 165 -14.48 28.97 1.82
C GLY A 165 -13.24 29.78 2.23
N LEU A 166 -12.27 29.95 1.35
CA LEU A 166 -11.07 30.78 1.50
C LEU A 166 -11.17 32.03 0.65
#